data_beab0211dc7b385383ff0e880836287e
#
_entry.id   beab0211dc7b385383ff0e880836287e
#
_cell.length_a   1.000
_cell.length_b   1.000
_cell.length_c   1.000
_cell.angle_alpha   90.00
_cell.angle_beta   90.00
_cell.angle_gamma   90.00
#
_symmetry.space_group_name_H-M   'P 1'
#
loop_
_entity.id
_entity.type
_entity.pdbx_description
1 polymer ?
#
loop_
_entity_poly.entity_id
_entity_poly.type
_entity_poly.pdbx_seq_one_letter_code
_entity_poly.pdbx_strand_id
1 'polypeptide(L)'
;MSRRVILVHGLWMPRASMRWHARRLRKAGYQATLFGYATVGGGPEQAIPALRALLREPCDIVAHSLGGVLALRALQSEPGLPVGRVVCLGSPLCGSAAASALARLPLGARTLGRSASLLRDGCDPWQGEARVGMIAGDSALGLGQVFGRFKGPCDGTVSVEETRIEGLADHIVLPTSHSGMLVSKRVSRQVLEFLAHGRFLHSDAGAK
;
A
#
# COMPACT_ATOMS: atom_id res chain seq x y z
N MET A 1 9.40 -0.19 -24.80
CA MET A 1 8.07 -0.69 -24.46
C MET A 1 7.58 0.00 -23.19
N SER A 2 6.30 0.40 -23.12
CA SER A 2 5.72 1.05 -21.94
C SER A 2 5.62 0.03 -20.78
N ARG A 3 6.09 0.39 -19.57
CA ARG A 3 6.05 -0.49 -18.39
C ARG A 3 4.63 -0.58 -17.84
N ARG A 4 4.17 -1.79 -17.56
CA ARG A 4 2.87 -2.03 -16.92
C ARG A 4 2.94 -1.71 -15.43
N VAL A 5 1.89 -1.10 -14.90
CA VAL A 5 1.73 -0.85 -13.46
C VAL A 5 0.33 -1.28 -13.03
N ILE A 6 0.25 -2.16 -12.05
CA ILE A 6 -1.00 -2.60 -11.43
C ILE A 6 -1.25 -1.75 -10.19
N LEU A 7 -2.42 -1.11 -10.11
CA LEU A 7 -2.82 -0.30 -8.96
C LEU A 7 -3.82 -1.04 -8.10
N VAL A 8 -3.51 -1.20 -6.81
CA VAL A 8 -4.29 -1.96 -5.84
C VAL A 8 -4.83 -1.03 -4.75
N HIS A 9 -6.15 -0.99 -4.58
CA HIS A 9 -6.82 -0.10 -3.61
C HIS A 9 -6.86 -0.68 -2.19
N GLY A 10 -7.22 0.16 -1.22
CA GLY A 10 -7.35 -0.19 0.19
C GLY A 10 -8.72 -0.74 0.59
N LEU A 11 -8.88 -1.03 1.89
CA LEU A 11 -10.13 -1.46 2.51
C LEU A 11 -11.24 -0.42 2.31
N TRP A 12 -12.47 -0.88 2.12
CA TRP A 12 -13.70 -0.07 1.91
C TRP A 12 -13.64 0.88 0.71
N MET A 13 -12.67 0.74 -0.16
CA MET A 13 -12.51 1.61 -1.32
C MET A 13 -12.82 0.86 -2.63
N PRO A 14 -13.44 1.53 -3.61
CA PRO A 14 -13.52 0.99 -4.96
C PRO A 14 -12.17 1.16 -5.67
N ARG A 15 -11.91 0.32 -6.69
CA ARG A 15 -10.72 0.49 -7.55
C ARG A 15 -10.56 1.90 -8.14
N ALA A 16 -11.68 2.62 -8.26
CA ALA A 16 -11.71 4.00 -8.77
C ALA A 16 -10.94 4.99 -7.88
N SER A 17 -10.71 4.69 -6.59
CA SER A 17 -9.91 5.53 -5.69
C SER A 17 -8.48 5.74 -6.17
N MET A 18 -7.94 4.78 -6.94
CA MET A 18 -6.59 4.84 -7.51
C MET A 18 -6.53 5.57 -8.87
N ARG A 19 -7.65 6.08 -9.39
CA ARG A 19 -7.71 6.71 -10.75
C ARG A 19 -6.79 7.91 -10.89
N TRP A 20 -6.60 8.67 -9.84
CA TRP A 20 -5.74 9.86 -9.89
C TRP A 20 -4.27 9.45 -10.12
N HIS A 21 -3.75 8.47 -9.39
CA HIS A 21 -2.42 7.90 -9.62
C HIS A 21 -2.32 7.25 -11.01
N ALA A 22 -3.34 6.51 -11.44
CA ALA A 22 -3.36 5.90 -12.76
C ALA A 22 -3.25 6.95 -13.88
N ARG A 23 -3.94 8.10 -13.76
CA ARG A 23 -3.82 9.20 -14.71
C ARG A 23 -2.40 9.80 -14.73
N ARG A 24 -1.77 9.96 -13.57
CA ARG A 24 -0.41 10.47 -13.44
C ARG A 24 0.61 9.53 -14.07
N LEU A 25 0.47 8.24 -13.80
CA LEU A 25 1.30 7.20 -14.40
C LEU A 25 1.17 7.15 -15.91
N ARG A 26 -0.06 7.20 -16.44
CA ARG A 26 -0.28 7.24 -17.90
C ARG A 26 0.33 8.48 -18.56
N LYS A 27 0.25 9.65 -17.92
CA LYS A 27 0.93 10.87 -18.41
C LYS A 27 2.45 10.73 -18.41
N ALA A 28 3.01 9.88 -17.56
CA ALA A 28 4.44 9.56 -17.50
C ALA A 28 4.83 8.35 -18.40
N GLY A 29 3.92 7.87 -19.25
CA GLY A 29 4.21 6.82 -20.24
C GLY A 29 4.01 5.38 -19.73
N TYR A 30 3.46 5.15 -18.54
CA TYR A 30 3.17 3.81 -18.03
C TYR A 30 1.79 3.31 -18.50
N GLN A 31 1.65 1.97 -18.63
CA GLN A 31 0.36 1.31 -18.81
C GLN A 31 -0.24 0.98 -17.44
N ALA A 32 -1.13 1.83 -16.95
CA ALA A 32 -1.71 1.70 -15.62
C ALA A 32 -3.05 0.95 -15.64
N THR A 33 -3.13 -0.16 -14.92
CA THR A 33 -4.33 -1.00 -14.75
C THR A 33 -4.83 -0.95 -13.32
N LEU A 34 -6.13 -0.74 -13.14
CA LEU A 34 -6.76 -0.73 -11.81
C LEU A 34 -7.24 -2.14 -11.46
N PHE A 35 -6.64 -2.77 -10.46
CA PHE A 35 -7.13 -4.02 -9.90
C PHE A 35 -8.25 -3.75 -8.90
N GLY A 36 -9.36 -4.44 -9.04
CA GLY A 36 -10.50 -4.37 -8.15
C GLY A 36 -10.77 -5.71 -7.48
N TYR A 37 -11.05 -5.69 -6.19
CA TYR A 37 -11.40 -6.88 -5.41
C TYR A 37 -12.40 -6.51 -4.30
N ALA A 38 -13.13 -7.52 -3.80
CA ALA A 38 -14.09 -7.34 -2.73
C ALA A 38 -13.36 -7.36 -1.38
N THR A 39 -13.12 -6.18 -0.81
CA THR A 39 -12.30 -6.02 0.40
C THR A 39 -12.94 -6.58 1.68
N VAL A 40 -14.26 -6.68 1.75
CA VAL A 40 -15.00 -7.17 2.92
C VAL A 40 -15.51 -8.60 2.70
N GLY A 41 -16.17 -8.87 1.57
CA GLY A 41 -16.82 -10.16 1.31
C GLY A 41 -15.90 -11.21 0.66
N GLY A 42 -14.92 -10.78 -0.15
CA GLY A 42 -14.09 -11.69 -0.94
C GLY A 42 -12.90 -12.31 -0.22
N GLY A 43 -12.28 -11.57 0.67
CA GLY A 43 -11.10 -12.02 1.43
C GLY A 43 -9.83 -12.28 0.61
N PRO A 44 -8.72 -12.62 1.30
CA PRO A 44 -7.45 -12.92 0.66
C PRO A 44 -7.51 -14.17 -0.23
N GLU A 45 -8.34 -15.15 0.11
CA GLU A 45 -8.47 -16.42 -0.62
C GLU A 45 -8.92 -16.22 -2.06
N GLN A 46 -9.69 -15.17 -2.34
CA GLN A 46 -10.13 -14.82 -3.68
C GLN A 46 -9.23 -13.74 -4.31
N ALA A 47 -8.83 -12.74 -3.52
CA ALA A 47 -8.10 -11.59 -4.02
C ALA A 47 -6.64 -11.92 -4.40
N ILE A 48 -5.95 -12.77 -3.63
CA ILE A 48 -4.56 -13.15 -3.91
C ILE A 48 -4.43 -13.92 -5.23
N PRO A 49 -5.18 -15.00 -5.50
CA PRO A 49 -5.11 -15.69 -6.79
C PRO A 49 -5.48 -14.79 -7.97
N ALA A 50 -6.50 -13.93 -7.82
CA ALA A 50 -6.91 -13.00 -8.87
C ALA A 50 -5.82 -11.95 -9.18
N LEU A 51 -5.15 -11.43 -8.15
CA LEU A 51 -4.02 -10.51 -8.34
C LEU A 51 -2.84 -11.22 -9.01
N ARG A 52 -2.45 -12.41 -8.53
CA ARG A 52 -1.37 -13.22 -9.10
C ARG A 52 -1.56 -13.49 -10.59
N ALA A 53 -2.79 -13.74 -11.03
CA ALA A 53 -3.10 -13.93 -12.45
C ALA A 53 -2.71 -12.72 -13.31
N LEU A 54 -2.81 -11.48 -12.78
CA LEU A 54 -2.37 -10.25 -13.46
C LEU A 54 -0.86 -10.04 -13.40
N LEU A 55 -0.19 -10.65 -12.42
CA LEU A 55 1.26 -10.50 -12.19
C LEU A 55 2.11 -11.50 -13.00
N ARG A 56 1.52 -12.33 -13.84
CA ARG A 56 2.21 -13.32 -14.71
C ARG A 56 3.06 -12.68 -15.80
N GLU A 57 2.79 -11.43 -16.16
CA GLU A 57 3.57 -10.67 -17.11
C GLU A 57 4.37 -9.57 -16.40
N PRO A 58 5.55 -9.17 -16.93
CA PRO A 58 6.37 -8.13 -16.32
C PRO A 58 5.60 -6.85 -15.99
N CYS A 59 5.62 -6.45 -14.73
CA CYS A 59 4.93 -5.26 -14.26
C CYS A 59 5.56 -4.69 -12.98
N ASP A 60 5.07 -3.52 -12.59
CA ASP A 60 5.28 -2.90 -11.28
C ASP A 60 3.93 -2.80 -10.55
N ILE A 61 3.96 -2.55 -9.25
CA ILE A 61 2.76 -2.40 -8.42
C ILE A 61 2.78 -1.04 -7.70
N VAL A 62 1.63 -0.38 -7.63
CA VAL A 62 1.37 0.74 -6.70
C VAL A 62 0.15 0.38 -5.88
N ALA A 63 0.31 0.29 -4.57
CA ALA A 63 -0.72 -0.24 -3.69
C ALA A 63 -0.98 0.65 -2.48
N HIS A 64 -2.25 0.89 -2.14
CA HIS A 64 -2.65 1.73 -1.03
C HIS A 64 -3.20 0.90 0.12
N SER A 65 -2.74 1.17 1.35
CA SER A 65 -3.29 0.60 2.58
C SER A 65 -3.31 -0.94 2.56
N LEU A 66 -4.45 -1.59 2.79
CA LEU A 66 -4.64 -3.04 2.66
C LEU A 66 -4.10 -3.60 1.34
N GLY A 67 -4.19 -2.81 0.25
CA GLY A 67 -3.69 -3.24 -1.06
C GLY A 67 -2.20 -3.57 -1.07
N GLY A 68 -1.38 -2.89 -0.26
CA GLY A 68 0.05 -3.20 -0.14
C GLY A 68 0.29 -4.52 0.60
N VAL A 69 -0.45 -4.78 1.67
CA VAL A 69 -0.40 -6.06 2.37
C VAL A 69 -0.81 -7.20 1.42
N LEU A 70 -1.92 -7.00 0.68
CA LEU A 70 -2.39 -7.97 -0.32
C LEU A 70 -1.33 -8.25 -1.40
N ALA A 71 -0.67 -7.19 -1.92
CA ALA A 71 0.34 -7.30 -2.95
C ALA A 71 1.56 -8.08 -2.47
N LEU A 72 2.10 -7.77 -1.29
CA LEU A 72 3.26 -8.48 -0.74
C LEU A 72 2.91 -9.93 -0.40
N ARG A 73 1.74 -10.20 0.18
CA ARG A 73 1.28 -11.58 0.44
C ARG A 73 1.12 -12.38 -0.86
N ALA A 74 0.64 -11.76 -1.94
CA ALA A 74 0.55 -12.41 -3.25
C ALA A 74 1.94 -12.81 -3.77
N LEU A 75 2.93 -11.92 -3.64
CA LEU A 75 4.32 -12.18 -4.06
C LEU A 75 5.02 -13.20 -3.15
N GLN A 76 4.79 -13.15 -1.84
CA GLN A 76 5.32 -14.15 -0.88
C GLN A 76 4.74 -15.54 -1.11
N SER A 77 3.47 -15.63 -1.53
CA SER A 77 2.82 -16.92 -1.80
C SER A 77 3.21 -17.58 -3.12
N GLU A 78 3.85 -16.84 -4.04
CA GLU A 78 4.36 -17.35 -5.32
C GLU A 78 5.64 -16.60 -5.70
N PRO A 79 6.81 -17.09 -5.26
CA PRO A 79 8.10 -16.53 -5.65
C PRO A 79 8.34 -16.63 -7.18
N GLY A 80 9.10 -15.68 -7.72
CA GLY A 80 9.45 -15.68 -9.15
C GLY A 80 8.41 -14.99 -10.06
N LEU A 81 7.34 -14.38 -9.52
CA LEU A 81 6.47 -13.51 -10.31
C LEU A 81 7.26 -12.32 -10.85
N PRO A 82 7.15 -11.96 -12.16
CA PRO A 82 7.97 -10.95 -12.81
C PRO A 82 7.55 -9.51 -12.43
N VAL A 83 7.61 -9.22 -11.13
CA VAL A 83 7.34 -7.89 -10.58
C VAL A 83 8.66 -7.20 -10.26
N GLY A 84 8.91 -6.06 -10.90
CA GLY A 84 10.17 -5.34 -10.71
C GLY A 84 10.17 -4.46 -9.46
N ARG A 85 9.12 -3.65 -9.28
CA ARG A 85 9.01 -2.68 -8.19
C ARG A 85 7.61 -2.64 -7.60
N VAL A 86 7.55 -2.45 -6.29
CA VAL A 86 6.31 -2.28 -5.53
C VAL A 86 6.40 -0.98 -4.74
N VAL A 87 5.45 -0.08 -4.89
CA VAL A 87 5.31 1.13 -4.06
C VAL A 87 4.08 0.99 -3.19
N CYS A 88 4.28 0.88 -1.89
CA CYS A 88 3.23 0.86 -0.89
C CYS A 88 2.95 2.28 -0.38
N LEU A 89 1.68 2.65 -0.28
CA LEU A 89 1.19 3.94 0.20
C LEU A 89 0.42 3.71 1.51
N GLY A 90 1.00 4.05 2.64
CA GLY A 90 0.38 3.91 3.96
C GLY A 90 -0.11 2.50 4.27
N SER A 91 0.64 1.48 3.87
CA SER A 91 0.25 0.07 4.09
C SER A 91 0.76 -0.42 5.45
N PRO A 92 -0.09 -1.00 6.31
CA PRO A 92 0.32 -1.51 7.62
C PRO A 92 0.98 -2.89 7.47
N LEU A 93 2.25 -2.89 7.03
CA LEU A 93 2.96 -4.11 6.66
C LEU A 93 3.30 -5.00 7.87
N CYS A 94 3.47 -4.45 9.07
CA CYS A 94 3.66 -5.25 10.29
C CYS A 94 2.37 -5.41 11.11
N GLY A 95 1.21 -5.26 10.47
CA GLY A 95 -0.10 -5.35 11.10
C GLY A 95 -0.69 -3.98 11.47
N SER A 96 -1.99 -3.93 11.76
CA SER A 96 -2.73 -2.70 12.05
C SER A 96 -3.34 -2.73 13.45
N ALA A 97 -2.88 -1.84 14.33
CA ALA A 97 -3.47 -1.65 15.65
C ALA A 97 -4.91 -1.11 15.55
N ALA A 98 -5.17 -0.22 14.59
CA ALA A 98 -6.50 0.31 14.36
C ALA A 98 -7.49 -0.78 13.93
N ALA A 99 -7.08 -1.68 13.01
CA ALA A 99 -7.91 -2.82 12.61
C ALA A 99 -8.11 -3.80 13.76
N SER A 100 -7.08 -4.07 14.56
CA SER A 100 -7.16 -4.92 15.74
C SER A 100 -8.08 -4.34 16.81
N ALA A 101 -8.05 -3.03 17.05
CA ALA A 101 -8.96 -2.35 17.96
C ALA A 101 -10.41 -2.39 17.44
N LEU A 102 -10.61 -2.14 16.15
CA LEU A 102 -11.94 -2.21 15.52
C LEU A 102 -12.53 -3.63 15.62
N ALA A 103 -11.71 -4.67 15.39
CA ALA A 103 -12.16 -6.06 15.46
C ALA A 103 -12.71 -6.47 16.84
N ARG A 104 -12.31 -5.77 17.91
CA ARG A 104 -12.80 -6.01 19.29
C ARG A 104 -14.17 -5.43 19.55
N LEU A 105 -14.67 -4.55 18.68
CA LEU A 105 -16.01 -3.97 18.82
C LEU A 105 -17.08 -4.97 18.32
N PRO A 106 -18.30 -4.97 18.89
CA PRO A 106 -19.35 -5.96 18.59
C PRO A 106 -19.67 -6.15 17.09
N LEU A 107 -19.60 -5.09 16.29
CA LEU A 107 -19.82 -5.12 14.84
C LEU A 107 -18.53 -4.89 14.02
N GLY A 108 -17.42 -4.58 14.68
CA GLY A 108 -16.18 -4.18 14.03
C GLY A 108 -15.56 -5.30 13.19
N ALA A 109 -15.60 -6.53 13.68
CA ALA A 109 -15.11 -7.68 12.92
C ALA A 109 -15.88 -7.88 11.60
N ARG A 110 -17.19 -7.62 11.58
CA ARG A 110 -18.02 -7.68 10.36
C ARG A 110 -17.64 -6.61 9.35
N THR A 111 -17.25 -5.42 9.79
CA THR A 111 -16.86 -4.32 8.90
C THR A 111 -15.51 -4.56 8.24
N LEU A 112 -14.58 -5.23 8.91
CA LEU A 112 -13.31 -5.69 8.34
C LEU A 112 -13.50 -6.89 7.42
N GLY A 113 -14.51 -7.71 7.70
CA GLY A 113 -14.83 -8.90 6.95
C GLY A 113 -13.65 -9.88 6.86
N ARG A 114 -13.52 -10.54 5.73
CA ARG A 114 -12.48 -11.54 5.48
C ARG A 114 -11.06 -10.96 5.34
N SER A 115 -10.92 -9.64 5.20
CA SER A 115 -9.62 -8.97 5.17
C SER A 115 -9.02 -8.72 6.55
N ALA A 116 -9.75 -9.05 7.63
CA ALA A 116 -9.29 -8.84 9.00
C ALA A 116 -7.96 -9.57 9.30
N SER A 117 -7.78 -10.80 8.78
CA SER A 117 -6.55 -11.56 8.94
C SER A 117 -5.34 -10.85 8.33
N LEU A 118 -5.45 -10.36 7.08
CA LEU A 118 -4.37 -9.62 6.43
C LEU A 118 -3.95 -8.39 7.23
N LEU A 119 -4.91 -7.64 7.75
CA LEU A 119 -4.62 -6.42 8.52
C LEU A 119 -4.06 -6.72 9.92
N ARG A 120 -4.44 -7.84 10.54
CA ARG A 120 -3.92 -8.24 11.84
C ARG A 120 -2.50 -8.80 11.72
N ASP A 121 -2.29 -9.69 10.76
CA ASP A 121 -1.07 -10.50 10.67
C ASP A 121 0.03 -9.78 9.87
N GLY A 122 -0.34 -8.82 8.99
CA GLY A 122 0.61 -8.08 8.15
C GLY A 122 1.36 -8.99 7.16
N CYS A 123 2.64 -8.69 6.96
CA CYS A 123 3.56 -9.41 6.09
C CYS A 123 4.79 -9.88 6.88
N ASP A 124 5.36 -10.99 6.45
CA ASP A 124 6.68 -11.40 6.88
C ASP A 124 7.76 -10.43 6.34
N PRO A 125 9.01 -10.45 6.87
CA PRO A 125 10.13 -9.73 6.29
C PRO A 125 10.22 -9.97 4.77
N TRP A 126 10.52 -8.92 4.02
CA TRP A 126 10.56 -9.02 2.57
C TRP A 126 11.89 -9.63 2.10
N GLN A 127 11.82 -10.77 1.42
CA GLN A 127 12.98 -11.50 0.89
C GLN A 127 12.86 -11.76 -0.62
N GLY A 128 11.81 -11.20 -1.28
CA GLY A 128 11.59 -11.40 -2.72
C GLY A 128 12.48 -10.50 -3.58
N GLU A 129 12.48 -10.77 -4.89
CA GLU A 129 13.31 -10.06 -5.88
C GLU A 129 12.83 -8.63 -6.17
N ALA A 130 11.53 -8.37 -6.04
CA ALA A 130 10.96 -7.04 -6.29
C ALA A 130 11.50 -6.01 -5.29
N ARG A 131 11.90 -4.83 -5.79
CA ARG A 131 12.27 -3.72 -4.91
C ARG A 131 11.01 -3.09 -4.31
N VAL A 132 10.87 -3.14 -3.00
CA VAL A 132 9.71 -2.61 -2.28
C VAL A 132 10.04 -1.28 -1.64
N GLY A 133 9.27 -0.23 -1.99
CA GLY A 133 9.36 1.09 -1.36
C GLY A 133 8.07 1.42 -0.59
N MET A 134 8.21 2.09 0.55
CA MET A 134 7.10 2.52 1.38
C MET A 134 7.04 4.04 1.49
N ILE A 135 5.87 4.60 1.22
CA ILE A 135 5.53 5.99 1.55
C ILE A 135 4.58 5.98 2.74
N ALA A 136 5.06 6.42 3.90
CA ALA A 136 4.26 6.63 5.09
C ALA A 136 3.79 8.09 5.20
N GLY A 137 2.68 8.34 5.89
CA GLY A 137 2.20 9.68 6.22
C GLY A 137 2.34 9.99 7.71
N ASP A 138 2.48 11.26 8.03
CA ASP A 138 2.58 11.75 9.41
C ASP A 138 1.50 12.79 9.78
N SER A 139 0.59 13.09 8.86
CA SER A 139 -0.50 14.04 9.10
C SER A 139 -1.76 13.33 9.58
N ALA A 140 -1.99 13.32 10.88
CA ALA A 140 -3.06 12.60 11.56
C ALA A 140 -4.46 13.21 11.28
N LEU A 141 -4.92 13.17 10.03
CA LEU A 141 -6.28 13.54 9.63
C LEU A 141 -7.03 12.29 9.17
N GLY A 142 -8.00 11.82 9.95
CA GLY A 142 -8.82 10.65 9.55
C GLY A 142 -9.50 9.92 10.68
N LEU A 143 -10.26 8.87 10.33
CA LEU A 143 -11.08 8.07 11.25
C LEU A 143 -10.26 7.29 12.28
N GLY A 144 -8.98 7.05 12.04
CA GLY A 144 -8.11 6.31 12.94
C GLY A 144 -7.85 7.02 14.28
N GLN A 145 -8.03 8.35 14.35
CA GLN A 145 -7.99 9.10 15.61
C GLN A 145 -9.09 8.65 16.60
N VAL A 146 -10.19 8.13 16.08
CA VAL A 146 -11.33 7.66 16.90
C VAL A 146 -11.09 6.25 17.46
N PHE A 147 -10.33 5.42 16.75
CA PHE A 147 -10.17 3.99 17.06
C PHE A 147 -8.79 3.57 17.57
N GLY A 148 -7.76 4.42 17.46
CA GLY A 148 -6.41 4.07 17.87
C GLY A 148 -5.68 5.20 18.60
N ARG A 149 -5.17 4.92 19.80
CA ARG A 149 -4.12 5.75 20.40
C ARG A 149 -2.80 5.37 19.75
N PHE A 150 -2.46 6.03 18.65
CA PHE A 150 -1.16 5.83 18.02
C PHE A 150 -0.04 6.39 18.93
N LYS A 151 0.97 5.57 19.17
CA LYS A 151 2.21 6.03 19.78
C LYS A 151 3.13 6.50 18.64
N GLY A 152 3.25 7.83 18.46
CA GLY A 152 4.12 8.41 17.44
C GLY A 152 3.41 8.90 16.17
N PRO A 153 4.18 9.31 15.14
CA PRO A 153 3.64 9.87 13.90
C PRO A 153 2.74 8.87 13.16
N CYS A 154 1.61 9.35 12.64
CA CYS A 154 0.64 8.54 11.89
C CYS A 154 -0.06 9.38 10.82
N ASP A 155 -0.63 8.71 9.84
CA ASP A 155 -1.42 9.33 8.76
C ASP A 155 -2.93 9.48 9.10
N GLY A 156 -3.30 9.19 10.36
CA GLY A 156 -4.67 9.15 10.85
C GLY A 156 -5.34 7.78 10.76
N THR A 157 -4.68 6.76 10.22
CA THR A 157 -5.19 5.38 10.11
C THR A 157 -4.10 4.35 10.40
N VAL A 158 -2.87 4.62 9.95
CA VAL A 158 -1.70 3.75 10.08
C VAL A 158 -0.55 4.59 10.66
N SER A 159 0.14 4.08 11.66
CA SER A 159 1.34 4.71 12.20
C SER A 159 2.53 4.46 11.28
N VAL A 160 3.52 5.34 11.34
CA VAL A 160 4.78 5.18 10.59
C VAL A 160 5.46 3.85 10.95
N GLU A 161 5.37 3.43 12.21
CA GLU A 161 5.94 2.17 12.68
C GLU A 161 5.26 0.95 12.03
N GLU A 162 3.92 0.95 11.90
CA GLU A 162 3.17 -0.14 11.26
C GLU A 162 3.51 -0.32 9.77
N THR A 163 4.15 0.67 9.16
CA THR A 163 4.54 0.60 7.74
C THR A 163 5.92 -0.05 7.53
N ARG A 164 6.65 -0.36 8.60
CA ARG A 164 8.03 -0.85 8.52
C ARG A 164 8.08 -2.37 8.60
N ILE A 165 8.77 -2.99 7.65
CA ILE A 165 9.23 -4.38 7.72
C ILE A 165 10.68 -4.43 7.28
N GLU A 166 11.39 -5.47 7.68
CA GLU A 166 12.72 -5.74 7.18
C GLU A 166 12.71 -6.07 5.67
N GLY A 167 13.74 -5.66 4.93
CA GLY A 167 13.87 -5.93 3.50
C GLY A 167 13.27 -4.85 2.58
N LEU A 168 12.69 -3.77 3.11
CA LEU A 168 12.30 -2.63 2.27
C LEU A 168 13.53 -2.00 1.60
N ALA A 169 13.43 -1.74 0.29
CA ALA A 169 14.49 -1.07 -0.46
C ALA A 169 14.60 0.42 -0.10
N ASP A 170 13.48 1.03 0.29
CA ASP A 170 13.45 2.43 0.72
C ASP A 170 12.15 2.75 1.48
N HIS A 171 12.21 3.72 2.39
CA HIS A 171 11.08 4.17 3.19
C HIS A 171 11.13 5.68 3.38
N ILE A 172 10.07 6.40 3.03
CA ILE A 172 9.97 7.85 3.19
C ILE A 172 8.69 8.23 3.95
N VAL A 173 8.80 9.24 4.81
CA VAL A 173 7.66 9.84 5.51
C VAL A 173 7.32 11.17 4.87
N LEU A 174 6.06 11.39 4.55
CA LEU A 174 5.57 12.62 3.92
C LEU A 174 4.45 13.25 4.75
N PRO A 175 4.35 14.60 4.78
CA PRO A 175 3.26 15.29 5.45
C PRO A 175 1.95 15.13 4.65
N THR A 176 1.30 13.98 4.84
CA THR A 176 0.04 13.62 4.17
C THR A 176 -0.77 12.68 5.06
N SER A 177 -2.10 12.78 4.96
CA SER A 177 -3.00 11.86 5.63
C SER A 177 -3.22 10.60 4.78
N HIS A 178 -3.79 9.56 5.39
CA HIS A 178 -4.07 8.27 4.74
C HIS A 178 -4.80 8.38 3.42
N SER A 179 -5.95 9.06 3.41
CA SER A 179 -6.73 9.28 2.18
C SER A 179 -6.11 10.37 1.29
N GLY A 180 -5.37 11.32 1.88
CA GLY A 180 -4.66 12.37 1.16
C GLY A 180 -3.59 11.82 0.22
N MET A 181 -2.99 10.67 0.53
CA MET A 181 -2.03 10.00 -0.35
C MET A 181 -2.59 9.72 -1.74
N LEU A 182 -3.91 9.44 -1.84
CA LEU A 182 -4.56 9.08 -3.10
C LEU A 182 -4.60 10.21 -4.14
N VAL A 183 -4.45 11.46 -3.71
CA VAL A 183 -4.55 12.65 -4.58
C VAL A 183 -3.37 13.61 -4.42
N SER A 184 -2.36 13.23 -3.65
CA SER A 184 -1.18 14.06 -3.37
C SER A 184 -0.21 14.10 -4.56
N LYS A 185 0.07 15.31 -5.07
CA LYS A 185 1.11 15.53 -6.11
C LYS A 185 2.49 15.10 -5.61
N ARG A 186 2.80 15.33 -4.33
CA ARG A 186 4.07 14.97 -3.69
C ARG A 186 4.25 13.45 -3.64
N VAL A 187 3.21 12.72 -3.19
CA VAL A 187 3.20 11.26 -3.20
C VAL A 187 3.38 10.71 -4.63
N SER A 188 2.61 11.24 -5.60
CA SER A 188 2.74 10.81 -7.00
C SER A 188 4.13 11.04 -7.58
N ARG A 189 4.82 12.13 -7.22
CA ARG A 189 6.20 12.38 -7.64
C ARG A 189 7.13 11.29 -7.09
N GLN A 190 7.00 10.94 -5.82
CA GLN A 190 7.78 9.88 -5.20
C GLN A 190 7.47 8.49 -5.79
N VAL A 191 6.19 8.22 -6.12
CA VAL A 191 5.81 6.99 -6.83
C VAL A 191 6.54 6.88 -8.16
N LEU A 192 6.53 7.94 -8.97
CA LEU A 192 7.21 7.96 -10.28
C LEU A 192 8.73 7.79 -10.12
N GLU A 193 9.31 8.45 -9.13
CA GLU A 193 10.74 8.34 -8.84
C GLU A 193 11.13 6.91 -8.46
N PHE A 194 10.40 6.29 -7.54
CA PHE A 194 10.68 4.92 -7.15
C PHE A 194 10.48 3.95 -8.32
N LEU A 195 9.43 4.12 -9.11
CA LEU A 195 9.20 3.29 -10.30
C LEU A 195 10.29 3.46 -11.38
N ALA A 196 10.96 4.60 -11.44
CA ALA A 196 12.06 4.85 -12.36
C ALA A 196 13.41 4.34 -11.83
N HIS A 197 13.70 4.58 -10.54
CA HIS A 197 15.05 4.43 -9.98
C HIS A 197 15.16 3.41 -8.83
N GLY A 198 14.05 2.90 -8.28
CA GLY A 198 14.00 1.97 -7.15
C GLY A 198 14.34 2.62 -5.81
N ARG A 199 14.28 3.95 -5.70
CA ARG A 199 14.49 4.76 -4.49
C ARG A 199 13.65 6.02 -4.54
N PHE A 200 13.35 6.59 -3.38
CA PHE A 200 12.68 7.89 -3.26
C PHE A 200 13.67 9.05 -3.33
N LEU A 201 13.14 10.24 -3.59
CA LEU A 201 13.88 11.50 -3.41
C LEU A 201 13.79 11.88 -1.92
N HIS A 202 14.85 11.61 -1.18
CA HIS A 202 15.02 12.19 0.14
C HIS A 202 15.50 13.62 -0.07
N SER A 203 14.78 14.61 0.47
CA SER A 203 15.32 15.96 0.54
C SER A 203 16.57 15.88 1.41
N ASP A 204 17.71 16.36 0.92
CA ASP A 204 18.89 16.53 1.74
C ASP A 204 18.51 17.34 2.98
N ALA A 205 18.51 16.68 4.13
CA ALA A 205 18.40 17.34 5.42
C ALA A 205 19.73 18.08 5.66
N GLY A 206 19.92 19.20 4.96
CA GLY A 206 21.19 19.91 5.07
C GLY A 206 21.50 20.99 4.05
N ALA A 207 20.49 21.74 3.58
CA ALA A 207 20.76 23.08 3.04
C ALA A 207 20.01 24.08 3.93
N LYS A 208 20.68 24.53 4.98
CA LYS A 208 20.35 25.76 5.69
C LYS A 208 20.76 26.97 4.85
#